data_2c6b490b48d982a30019dd80b9df255b
#
_entry.id   2c6b490b48d982a30019dd80b9df255b
#
_cell.length_a   1.000
_cell.length_b   1.000
_cell.length_c   1.000
_cell.angle_alpha   90.00
_cell.angle_beta   90.00
_cell.angle_gamma   90.00
#
_symmetry.space_group_name_H-M   'P 1'
#
loop_
_entity.id
_entity.type
_entity.pdbx_description
1 polymer ?
#
loop_
_entity_poly.entity_id
_entity_poly.type
_entity_poly.pdbx_seq_one_letter_code
_entity_poly.pdbx_strand_id
1 'polypeptide(L)'
;MYTISEAARRTGIPSSTIRYYDNHGLLPGIQKSSAGNRLFSDENIRELEEIAALLACGFSIREMKEYTDASPTRRTQMLQIRRAQLYEEIKTMQNCIALLDERIP
;
A
#
# COMPACT_ATOMS: atom_id res chain seq x y z
N MET A 1 7.09 -21.74 0.37
CA MET A 1 7.63 -20.44 -0.11
C MET A 1 7.26 -20.25 -1.56
N TYR A 2 7.05 -19.02 -1.96
CA TYR A 2 6.61 -18.68 -3.33
C TYR A 2 7.70 -17.91 -4.05
N THR A 3 7.83 -18.13 -5.36
CA THR A 3 8.66 -17.28 -6.22
C THR A 3 7.96 -15.94 -6.42
N ILE A 4 8.67 -14.93 -6.95
CA ILE A 4 8.06 -13.65 -7.27
C ILE A 4 6.92 -13.78 -8.29
N SER A 5 7.06 -14.69 -9.28
CA SER A 5 6.00 -14.95 -10.25
C SER A 5 4.74 -15.53 -9.61
N GLU A 6 4.92 -16.46 -8.67
CA GLU A 6 3.82 -17.03 -7.91
C GLU A 6 3.17 -15.99 -6.99
N ALA A 7 3.96 -15.16 -6.33
CA ALA A 7 3.46 -14.07 -5.50
C ALA A 7 2.64 -13.08 -6.35
N ALA A 8 3.12 -12.73 -7.53
CA ALA A 8 2.40 -11.86 -8.45
C ALA A 8 1.05 -12.44 -8.85
N ARG A 9 1.01 -13.73 -9.17
CA ARG A 9 -0.25 -14.40 -9.51
C ARG A 9 -1.24 -14.44 -8.35
N ARG A 10 -0.75 -14.70 -7.15
CA ARG A 10 -1.61 -14.79 -5.95
C ARG A 10 -2.18 -13.46 -5.51
N THR A 11 -1.42 -12.39 -5.66
CA THR A 11 -1.81 -11.04 -5.19
C THR A 11 -2.43 -10.17 -6.27
N GLY A 12 -2.20 -10.50 -7.54
CA GLY A 12 -2.56 -9.63 -8.66
C GLY A 12 -1.62 -8.43 -8.82
N ILE A 13 -0.55 -8.37 -8.05
CA ILE A 13 0.44 -7.28 -8.12
C ILE A 13 1.53 -7.68 -9.12
N PRO A 14 1.85 -6.85 -10.13
CA PRO A 14 2.91 -7.17 -11.08
C PRO A 14 4.27 -7.42 -10.40
N SER A 15 5.04 -8.35 -10.92
CA SER A 15 6.37 -8.68 -10.39
C SER A 15 7.29 -7.47 -10.27
N SER A 16 7.24 -6.56 -11.25
CA SER A 16 8.02 -5.31 -11.23
C SER A 16 7.62 -4.42 -10.05
N THR A 17 6.34 -4.36 -9.73
CA THR A 17 5.84 -3.61 -8.58
C THR A 17 6.28 -4.24 -7.26
N ILE A 18 6.26 -5.56 -7.17
CA ILE A 18 6.74 -6.28 -5.98
C ILE A 18 8.23 -5.98 -5.76
N ARG A 19 9.05 -6.01 -6.83
CA ARG A 19 10.47 -5.64 -6.75
C ARG A 19 10.65 -4.19 -6.29
N TYR A 20 9.82 -3.29 -6.79
CA TYR A 20 9.81 -1.88 -6.39
C TYR A 20 9.55 -1.74 -4.89
N TYR A 21 8.57 -2.45 -4.35
CA TYR A 21 8.27 -2.43 -2.92
C TYR A 21 9.45 -2.94 -2.10
N ASP A 22 10.05 -4.05 -2.50
CA ASP A 22 11.20 -4.61 -1.80
C ASP A 22 12.40 -3.68 -1.85
N ASN A 23 12.68 -3.09 -3.01
CA ASN A 23 13.78 -2.15 -3.19
C ASN A 23 13.60 -0.86 -2.36
N HIS A 24 12.37 -0.51 -1.99
CA HIS A 24 12.07 0.63 -1.12
C HIS A 24 11.95 0.24 0.36
N GLY A 25 12.31 -0.99 0.70
CA GLY A 25 12.35 -1.44 2.09
C GLY A 25 10.98 -1.71 2.71
N LEU A 26 9.94 -1.93 1.90
CA LEU A 26 8.59 -2.19 2.40
C LEU A 26 8.36 -3.65 2.80
N LEU A 27 9.28 -4.54 2.45
CA LEU A 27 9.18 -5.97 2.69
C LEU A 27 10.41 -6.46 3.47
N PRO A 28 10.59 -6.00 4.73
CA PRO A 28 11.70 -6.50 5.55
C PRO A 28 11.52 -8.00 5.79
N GLY A 29 12.59 -8.74 5.76
CA GLY A 29 12.54 -10.18 6.01
C GLY A 29 12.25 -11.04 4.79
N ILE A 30 12.27 -10.49 3.59
CA ILE A 30 12.21 -11.30 2.37
C ILE A 30 13.48 -12.16 2.30
N GLN A 31 13.26 -13.47 2.18
CA GLN A 31 14.34 -14.43 2.03
C GLN A 31 14.76 -14.55 0.57
N LYS A 32 15.97 -15.08 0.36
CA LYS A 32 16.47 -15.39 -0.99
C LYS A 32 16.92 -16.85 -1.05
N SER A 33 16.74 -17.46 -2.22
CA SER A 33 17.26 -18.79 -2.51
C SER A 33 18.80 -18.74 -2.61
N SER A 34 19.42 -19.91 -2.68
CA SER A 34 20.87 -20.02 -2.92
C SER A 34 21.29 -19.37 -4.24
N ALA A 35 20.39 -19.30 -5.22
CA ALA A 35 20.60 -18.63 -6.50
C ALA A 35 20.36 -17.12 -6.45
N GLY A 36 20.01 -16.54 -5.29
CA GLY A 36 19.75 -15.12 -5.13
C GLY A 36 18.35 -14.66 -5.51
N ASN A 37 17.42 -15.58 -5.78
CA ASN A 37 16.05 -15.26 -6.12
C ASN A 37 15.22 -15.02 -4.84
N ARG A 38 14.31 -14.03 -4.90
CA ARG A 38 13.40 -13.72 -3.79
C ARG A 38 12.44 -14.87 -3.53
N LEU A 39 12.22 -15.16 -2.25
CA LEU A 39 11.27 -16.16 -1.79
C LEU A 39 10.27 -15.50 -0.84
N PHE A 40 8.98 -15.76 -1.07
CA PHE A 40 7.88 -15.14 -0.35
C PHE A 40 7.17 -16.18 0.51
N SER A 41 7.00 -15.88 1.80
CA SER A 41 6.18 -16.68 2.72
C SER A 41 4.70 -16.30 2.58
N ASP A 42 3.82 -17.08 3.20
CA ASP A 42 2.40 -16.70 3.29
C ASP A 42 2.22 -15.34 3.99
N GLU A 43 3.04 -15.07 4.99
CA GLU A 43 3.04 -13.76 5.67
C GLU A 43 3.44 -12.63 4.72
N ASN A 44 4.46 -12.85 3.89
CA ASN A 44 4.88 -11.87 2.88
C ASN A 44 3.77 -11.60 1.86
N ILE A 45 3.00 -12.63 1.50
CA ILE A 45 1.85 -12.45 0.60
C ILE A 45 0.83 -11.51 1.25
N ARG A 46 0.51 -11.71 2.53
CA ARG A 46 -0.40 -10.83 3.26
C ARG A 46 0.14 -9.41 3.38
N GLU A 47 1.44 -9.25 3.59
CA GLU A 47 2.10 -7.94 3.63
C GLU A 47 1.98 -7.21 2.29
N LEU A 48 2.17 -7.92 1.18
CA LEU A 48 2.00 -7.35 -0.16
C LEU A 48 0.58 -6.85 -0.38
N GLU A 49 -0.41 -7.63 0.00
CA GLU A 49 -1.82 -7.25 -0.11
C GLU A 49 -2.13 -6.01 0.75
N GLU A 50 -1.62 -5.95 1.96
CA GLU A 50 -1.76 -4.81 2.88
C GLU A 50 -1.13 -3.55 2.28
N ILE A 51 0.08 -3.64 1.77
CA ILE A 51 0.78 -2.51 1.14
C ILE A 51 -0.04 -1.97 -0.04
N ALA A 52 -0.49 -2.85 -0.93
CA ALA A 52 -1.28 -2.46 -2.09
C ALA A 52 -2.58 -1.76 -1.67
N ALA A 53 -3.26 -2.28 -0.65
CA ALA A 53 -4.50 -1.71 -0.13
C ALA A 53 -4.28 -0.30 0.45
N LEU A 54 -3.24 -0.10 1.25
CA LEU A 54 -2.96 1.19 1.87
C LEU A 54 -2.46 2.23 0.85
N LEU A 55 -1.67 1.83 -0.13
CA LEU A 55 -1.29 2.71 -1.23
C LEU A 55 -2.52 3.16 -2.02
N ALA A 56 -3.50 2.28 -2.22
CA ALA A 56 -4.78 2.63 -2.85
C ALA A 56 -5.58 3.64 -2.02
N CYS A 57 -5.38 3.67 -0.70
CA CYS A 57 -5.98 4.67 0.18
C CYS A 57 -5.24 6.02 0.16
N GLY A 58 -4.18 6.14 -0.62
CA GLY A 58 -3.46 7.40 -0.82
C GLY A 58 -2.21 7.58 0.02
N PHE A 59 -1.72 6.52 0.71
CA PHE A 59 -0.40 6.59 1.35
C PHE A 59 0.69 6.69 0.28
N SER A 60 1.69 7.50 0.54
CA SER A 60 2.90 7.54 -0.28
C SER A 60 3.83 6.37 0.07
N ILE A 61 4.80 6.09 -0.80
CA ILE A 61 5.84 5.09 -0.52
C ILE A 61 6.61 5.45 0.76
N ARG A 62 6.91 6.73 0.96
CA ARG A 62 7.58 7.21 2.18
C ARG A 62 6.74 6.92 3.43
N GLU A 63 5.45 7.20 3.38
CA GLU A 63 4.53 6.92 4.48
C GLU A 63 4.41 5.41 4.74
N MET A 64 4.39 4.60 3.68
CA MET A 64 4.38 3.14 3.82
C MET A 64 5.64 2.62 4.49
N LYS A 65 6.81 3.21 4.20
CA LYS A 65 8.06 2.85 4.88
C LYS A 65 7.98 3.17 6.37
N GLU A 66 7.48 4.35 6.72
CA GLU A 66 7.23 4.72 8.12
C GLU A 66 6.26 3.74 8.78
N TYR A 67 5.15 3.40 8.11
CA TYR A 67 4.14 2.46 8.60
C TYR A 67 4.75 1.08 8.87
N THR A 68 5.56 0.58 7.95
CA THR A 68 6.23 -0.73 8.07
C THR A 68 7.14 -0.78 9.31
N ASP A 69 7.82 0.31 9.62
CA ASP A 69 8.75 0.41 10.75
C ASP A 69 8.07 0.83 12.06
N ALA A 70 6.79 1.21 12.01
CA ALA A 70 6.10 1.78 13.15
C ALA A 70 5.58 0.74 14.14
N SER A 71 5.42 1.16 15.41
CA SER A 71 4.73 0.37 16.42
C SER A 71 3.24 0.22 16.07
N PRO A 72 2.52 -0.77 16.63
CA PRO A 72 1.08 -0.91 16.43
C PRO A 72 0.30 0.35 16.78
N THR A 73 0.67 1.06 17.85
CA THR A 73 0.04 2.32 18.24
C THR A 73 0.24 3.39 17.20
N ARG A 74 1.46 3.56 16.69
CA ARG A 74 1.76 4.54 15.65
C ARG A 74 1.06 4.20 14.34
N ARG A 75 0.99 2.93 13.97
CA ARG A 75 0.23 2.48 12.80
C ARG A 75 -1.23 2.89 12.89
N THR A 76 -1.86 2.68 14.04
CA THR A 76 -3.24 3.09 14.26
C THR A 76 -3.42 4.60 14.08
N GLN A 77 -2.50 5.41 14.61
CA GLN A 77 -2.53 6.86 14.44
C GLN A 77 -2.45 7.25 12.97
N MET A 78 -1.55 6.63 12.20
CA MET A 78 -1.39 6.90 10.78
C MET A 78 -2.67 6.58 9.99
N LEU A 79 -3.32 5.46 10.31
CA LEU A 79 -4.60 5.07 9.69
C LEU A 79 -5.71 6.07 10.03
N GLN A 80 -5.79 6.51 11.27
CA GLN A 80 -6.78 7.49 11.73
C GLN A 80 -6.60 8.86 11.04
N ILE A 81 -5.37 9.30 10.90
CA ILE A 81 -5.04 10.56 10.22
C ILE A 81 -5.47 10.48 8.75
N ARG A 82 -5.13 9.42 8.05
CA ARG A 82 -5.52 9.26 6.65
C ARG A 82 -7.04 9.18 6.49
N ARG A 83 -7.72 8.47 7.40
CA ARG A 83 -9.18 8.40 7.40
C ARG A 83 -9.81 9.79 7.53
N ALA A 84 -9.30 10.61 8.45
CA ALA A 84 -9.79 11.97 8.62
C ALA A 84 -9.59 12.82 7.36
N GLN A 85 -8.43 12.69 6.71
CA GLN A 85 -8.15 13.36 5.45
C GLN A 85 -9.12 12.94 4.35
N LEU A 86 -9.47 11.66 4.27
CA LEU A 86 -10.42 11.15 3.29
C LEU A 86 -11.82 11.74 3.50
N TYR A 87 -12.28 11.88 4.74
CA TYR A 87 -13.54 12.54 5.03
C TYR A 87 -13.55 14.00 4.56
N GLU A 88 -12.45 14.71 4.75
CA GLU A 88 -12.32 16.09 4.26
C GLU A 88 -12.28 16.14 2.72
N GLU A 89 -11.61 15.19 2.08
CA GLU A 89 -11.58 15.08 0.61
C GLU A 89 -12.99 14.84 0.05
N ILE A 90 -13.78 13.97 0.69
CA ILE A 90 -15.18 13.71 0.30
C ILE A 90 -15.98 15.01 0.36
N LYS A 91 -15.87 15.74 1.45
CA LYS A 91 -16.56 17.01 1.65
C LYS A 91 -16.20 18.03 0.57
N THR A 92 -14.92 18.15 0.27
CA THR A 92 -14.42 19.03 -0.79
C THR A 92 -14.99 18.64 -2.15
N MET A 93 -15.00 17.35 -2.47
CA MET A 93 -15.55 16.86 -3.74
C MET A 93 -17.06 17.15 -3.83
N GLN A 94 -17.82 16.95 -2.76
CA GLN A 94 -19.23 17.27 -2.71
C GLN A 94 -19.49 18.75 -2.98
N ASN A 95 -18.69 19.63 -2.38
CA ASN A 95 -18.78 21.07 -2.60
C ASN A 95 -18.45 21.44 -4.06
N CYS A 96 -17.46 20.80 -4.66
CA CYS A 96 -17.12 21.00 -6.07
C CYS A 96 -18.26 20.57 -7.00
N ILE A 97 -18.88 19.43 -6.73
CA ILE A 97 -20.02 18.95 -7.51
C ILE A 97 -21.18 19.97 -7.44
N ALA A 98 -21.51 20.44 -6.25
CA ALA A 98 -22.57 21.44 -6.06
C ALA A 98 -22.26 22.73 -6.85
N LEU A 99 -21.01 23.18 -6.82
CA LEU A 99 -20.58 24.36 -7.55
C LEU A 99 -20.75 24.17 -9.07
N LEU A 100 -20.35 23.03 -9.59
CA LEU A 100 -20.46 22.71 -11.02
C LEU A 100 -21.92 22.60 -11.44
N ASP A 101 -22.78 21.97 -10.61
CA ASP A 101 -24.21 21.84 -10.88
C ASP A 101 -24.89 23.20 -11.03
N GLU A 102 -24.50 24.20 -10.23
CA GLU A 102 -25.01 25.57 -10.34
C GLU A 102 -24.69 26.25 -11.66
N ARG A 103 -23.63 25.82 -12.35
CA ARG A 103 -23.15 26.40 -13.60
C ARG A 103 -23.57 25.63 -14.83
N ILE A 104 -23.98 24.41 -14.70
CA ILE A 104 -24.45 23.59 -15.80
C ILE A 104 -25.92 23.97 -16.10
N PRO A 105 -26.23 24.38 -17.35
CA PRO A 105 -27.58 24.76 -17.72
C PRO A 105 -28.57 23.59 -17.77
#